data_84f17be92986448aeba753449dbe605f
#
_entry.id   84f17be92986448aeba753449dbe605f
#
_cell.length_a   1.000
_cell.length_b   1.000
_cell.length_c   1.000
_cell.angle_alpha   90.00
_cell.angle_beta   90.00
_cell.angle_gamma   90.00
#
_symmetry.space_group_name_H-M   'P 1'
#
loop_
_entity.id
_entity.type
_entity.pdbx_description
1 polymer ?
#
loop_
_entity_poly.entity_id
_entity_poly.type
_entity_poly.pdbx_seq_one_letter_code
_entity_poly.pdbx_strand_id
1 'polypeptide(L)'
;MRTKSLKKNKINVITLGCSKNVYDSEVLMGQLKASGKDVAHEQEGNIVVINTCGFIDNAKAESVNMILEYADKKEKGLVDKVFVTGCLSERYRPDLEKEIPNVDQFFGTTELPALLKALGADYKHELLGERLTTTPKNYAYLKIAEGCDRPCSFCAIPIMRGKHVSQTIEKLVKEAEGLAKNGVKELILIAQDLTYYGLDIYKKRNLGELLEALVKVEGIE
;
A
#
# COMPACT_ATOMS: atom_id res chain seq x y z
N MET A 1 23.44 -11.67 26.38
CA MET A 1 22.71 -11.89 25.12
C MET A 1 23.44 -11.14 24.02
N ARG A 2 23.92 -11.79 22.96
CA ARG A 2 24.49 -11.10 21.79
C ARG A 2 23.34 -10.46 21.03
N THR A 3 23.21 -9.13 21.09
CA THR A 3 22.36 -8.37 20.19
C THR A 3 22.83 -8.63 18.76
N LYS A 4 22.03 -9.34 17.96
CA LYS A 4 22.26 -9.41 16.52
C LYS A 4 22.25 -7.97 16.00
N SER A 5 23.36 -7.47 15.47
CA SER A 5 23.38 -6.18 14.79
C SER A 5 22.41 -6.27 13.62
N LEU A 6 21.38 -5.44 13.62
CA LEU A 6 20.48 -5.31 12.47
C LEU A 6 21.31 -4.98 11.22
N LYS A 7 21.01 -5.60 10.09
CA LYS A 7 21.66 -5.23 8.83
C LYS A 7 21.42 -3.75 8.56
N LYS A 8 22.48 -2.95 8.45
CA LYS A 8 22.38 -1.52 8.10
C LYS A 8 21.64 -1.36 6.77
N ASN A 9 20.69 -0.43 6.74
CA ASN A 9 19.86 -0.07 5.57
C ASN A 9 18.87 -1.16 5.09
N LYS A 10 18.43 -2.07 5.96
CA LYS A 10 17.29 -2.96 5.65
C LYS A 10 15.98 -2.26 6.01
N ILE A 11 15.10 -2.14 5.02
CA ILE A 11 13.77 -1.54 5.17
C ILE A 11 12.78 -2.64 5.53
N ASN A 12 12.07 -2.48 6.65
CA ASN A 12 10.95 -3.33 7.03
C ASN A 12 9.64 -2.61 6.78
N VAL A 13 8.78 -3.17 5.94
CA VAL A 13 7.42 -2.65 5.69
C VAL A 13 6.43 -3.45 6.51
N ILE A 14 5.68 -2.77 7.37
CA ILE A 14 4.61 -3.32 8.20
C ILE A 14 3.28 -2.86 7.62
N THR A 15 2.36 -3.80 7.41
CA THR A 15 1.08 -3.51 6.78
C THR A 15 -0.08 -3.80 7.72
N LEU A 16 -0.85 -2.77 8.04
CA LEU A 16 -2.03 -2.88 8.89
C LEU A 16 -3.31 -2.65 8.08
N GLY A 17 -4.37 -3.30 8.48
CA GLY A 17 -5.72 -3.06 7.97
C GLY A 17 -6.13 -3.95 6.78
N CYS A 18 -6.47 -3.36 5.64
CA CYS A 18 -7.22 -4.03 4.57
C CYS A 18 -6.38 -4.39 3.34
N SER A 19 -6.99 -5.14 2.40
CA SER A 19 -6.39 -5.53 1.11
C SER A 19 -5.84 -4.36 0.28
N LYS A 20 -6.40 -3.14 0.40
CA LYS A 20 -5.87 -1.95 -0.27
C LYS A 20 -4.50 -1.57 0.29
N ASN A 21 -4.34 -1.63 1.63
CA ASN A 21 -3.04 -1.37 2.27
C ASN A 21 -2.02 -2.46 1.90
N VAL A 22 -2.45 -3.72 1.81
CA VAL A 22 -1.58 -4.81 1.33
C VAL A 22 -1.07 -4.49 -0.08
N TYR A 23 -1.96 -4.16 -1.01
CA TYR A 23 -1.59 -3.77 -2.37
C TYR A 23 -0.62 -2.57 -2.38
N ASP A 24 -0.91 -1.51 -1.61
CA ASP A 24 -0.07 -0.31 -1.54
C ASP A 24 1.34 -0.62 -1.00
N SER A 25 1.44 -1.49 0.02
CA SER A 25 2.72 -1.96 0.55
C SER A 25 3.50 -2.81 -0.45
N GLU A 26 2.83 -3.68 -1.20
CA GLU A 26 3.44 -4.49 -2.25
C GLU A 26 4.02 -3.63 -3.38
N VAL A 27 3.30 -2.56 -3.78
CA VAL A 27 3.79 -1.57 -4.75
C VAL A 27 5.01 -0.84 -4.20
N LEU A 28 4.96 -0.35 -2.95
CA LEU A 28 6.09 0.30 -2.29
C LEU A 28 7.33 -0.61 -2.27
N MET A 29 7.17 -1.87 -1.86
CA MET A 29 8.26 -2.83 -1.81
C MET A 29 8.83 -3.17 -3.19
N GLY A 30 7.99 -3.26 -4.21
CA GLY A 30 8.41 -3.44 -5.60
C GLY A 30 9.29 -2.29 -6.08
N GLN A 31 8.87 -1.05 -5.85
CA GLN A 31 9.62 0.17 -6.18
C GLN A 31 10.98 0.23 -5.45
N LEU A 32 10.98 -0.09 -4.16
CA LEU A 32 12.20 -0.14 -3.34
C LEU A 32 13.18 -1.20 -3.85
N LYS A 33 12.69 -2.40 -4.14
CA LYS A 33 13.50 -3.51 -4.68
C LYS A 33 14.11 -3.15 -6.04
N ALA A 34 13.32 -2.55 -6.93
CA ALA A 34 13.77 -2.09 -8.24
C ALA A 34 14.80 -0.94 -8.14
N SER A 35 14.83 -0.23 -7.03
CA SER A 35 15.84 0.79 -6.69
C SER A 35 17.04 0.22 -5.93
N GLY A 36 17.18 -1.11 -5.87
CA GLY A 36 18.31 -1.80 -5.23
C GLY A 36 18.31 -1.76 -3.70
N LYS A 37 17.16 -1.46 -3.06
CA LYS A 37 17.05 -1.46 -1.60
C LYS A 37 16.83 -2.88 -1.06
N ASP A 38 17.42 -3.16 0.11
CA ASP A 38 17.12 -4.37 0.88
C ASP A 38 15.80 -4.14 1.63
N VAL A 39 14.72 -4.79 1.16
CA VAL A 39 13.37 -4.61 1.68
C VAL A 39 12.76 -5.95 2.08
N ALA A 40 12.05 -5.96 3.19
CA ALA A 40 11.31 -7.12 3.68
C ALA A 40 9.94 -6.69 4.22
N HIS A 41 9.02 -7.63 4.31
CA HIS A 41 7.70 -7.47 4.88
C HIS A 41 7.63 -8.14 6.24
N GLU A 42 7.27 -7.38 7.27
CA GLU A 42 7.07 -7.86 8.66
C GLU A 42 8.25 -8.66 9.23
N GLN A 43 9.46 -8.21 8.93
CA GLN A 43 10.69 -8.81 9.41
C GLN A 43 11.57 -7.78 10.14
N GLU A 44 12.74 -8.21 10.64
CA GLU A 44 13.70 -7.30 11.25
C GLU A 44 14.30 -6.34 10.21
N GLY A 45 14.38 -5.05 10.56
CA GLY A 45 15.00 -3.99 9.76
C GLY A 45 15.30 -2.78 10.63
N ASN A 46 16.28 -1.97 10.24
CA ASN A 46 16.65 -0.75 10.99
C ASN A 46 15.93 0.50 10.47
N ILE A 47 15.28 0.42 9.31
CA ILE A 47 14.38 1.44 8.78
C ILE A 47 13.00 0.80 8.71
N VAL A 48 12.00 1.44 9.30
CA VAL A 48 10.64 0.88 9.38
C VAL A 48 9.66 1.79 8.68
N VAL A 49 8.80 1.22 7.84
CA VAL A 49 7.66 1.89 7.22
C VAL A 49 6.39 1.21 7.70
N ILE A 50 5.49 1.96 8.34
CA ILE A 50 4.21 1.45 8.86
C ILE A 50 3.09 1.99 7.97
N ASN A 51 2.45 1.10 7.22
CA ASN A 51 1.26 1.42 6.43
C ASN A 51 0.01 1.20 7.29
N THR A 52 -0.67 2.27 7.63
CA THR A 52 -1.67 2.35 8.70
C THR A 52 -3.11 2.36 8.19
N CYS A 53 -4.02 1.85 9.01
CA CYS A 53 -5.47 1.89 8.77
C CYS A 53 -6.14 2.91 9.69
N GLY A 54 -7.02 3.75 9.12
CA GLY A 54 -7.75 4.81 9.84
C GLY A 54 -9.28 4.69 9.74
N PHE A 55 -9.81 3.50 9.36
CA PHE A 55 -11.22 3.37 9.01
C PHE A 55 -12.12 3.09 10.22
N ILE A 56 -11.85 2.05 10.99
CA ILE A 56 -12.62 1.67 12.19
C ILE A 56 -11.77 1.85 13.45
N ASP A 57 -12.40 1.99 14.61
CA ASP A 57 -11.71 2.32 15.86
C ASP A 57 -10.66 1.28 16.25
N ASN A 58 -10.97 -0.02 16.13
CA ASN A 58 -10.01 -1.08 16.42
C ASN A 58 -8.76 -0.99 15.53
N ALA A 59 -8.93 -0.74 14.22
CA ALA A 59 -7.80 -0.60 13.30
C ALA A 59 -7.01 0.71 13.53
N LYS A 60 -7.68 1.77 13.99
CA LYS A 60 -7.00 3.00 14.44
C LYS A 60 -6.15 2.72 15.67
N ALA A 61 -6.71 2.05 16.68
CA ALA A 61 -5.99 1.70 17.90
C ALA A 61 -4.78 0.80 17.61
N GLU A 62 -4.94 -0.24 16.77
CA GLU A 62 -3.85 -1.10 16.30
C GLU A 62 -2.74 -0.29 15.64
N SER A 63 -3.12 0.64 14.73
CA SER A 63 -2.17 1.47 14.01
C SER A 63 -1.42 2.41 14.95
N VAL A 64 -2.11 3.09 15.88
CA VAL A 64 -1.48 3.98 16.87
C VAL A 64 -0.52 3.18 17.78
N ASN A 65 -0.95 2.02 18.28
CA ASN A 65 -0.11 1.17 19.13
C ASN A 65 1.17 0.73 18.40
N MET A 66 1.06 0.35 17.12
CA MET A 66 2.22 -0.01 16.30
C MET A 66 3.18 1.18 16.11
N ILE A 67 2.65 2.39 15.86
CA ILE A 67 3.49 3.60 15.74
C ILE A 67 4.21 3.86 17.06
N LEU A 68 3.52 3.81 18.20
CA LEU A 68 4.11 4.03 19.53
C LEU A 68 5.19 2.99 19.85
N GLU A 69 4.95 1.73 19.53
CA GLU A 69 5.93 0.65 19.71
C GLU A 69 7.23 0.92 18.96
N TYR A 70 7.14 1.35 17.69
CA TYR A 70 8.33 1.63 16.89
C TYR A 70 8.97 2.99 17.22
N ALA A 71 8.21 3.98 17.68
CA ALA A 71 8.75 5.22 18.25
C ALA A 71 9.60 4.93 19.50
N ASP A 72 9.12 4.08 20.42
CA ASP A 72 9.87 3.60 21.59
C ASP A 72 11.12 2.79 21.20
N LYS A 73 11.01 1.88 20.22
CA LYS A 73 12.18 1.15 19.68
C LYS A 73 13.23 2.10 19.11
N LYS A 74 12.83 3.18 18.48
CA LYS A 74 13.74 4.19 17.94
C LYS A 74 14.44 4.95 19.07
N GLU A 75 13.73 5.36 20.12
CA GLU A 75 14.33 5.98 21.31
C GLU A 75 15.38 5.09 21.97
N LYS A 76 15.13 3.77 22.00
CA LYS A 76 16.04 2.76 22.53
C LYS A 76 17.21 2.42 21.59
N GLY A 77 17.28 3.06 20.41
CA GLY A 77 18.31 2.78 19.39
C GLY A 77 18.23 1.41 18.74
N LEU A 78 17.06 0.76 18.80
CA LEU A 78 16.80 -0.54 18.17
C LEU A 78 16.43 -0.40 16.69
N VAL A 79 15.89 0.73 16.27
CA VAL A 79 15.66 1.12 14.87
C VAL A 79 16.19 2.53 14.64
N ASP A 80 16.65 2.81 13.42
CA ASP A 80 17.26 4.09 13.08
C ASP A 80 16.23 5.11 12.60
N LYS A 81 15.22 4.63 11.83
CA LYS A 81 14.18 5.48 11.24
C LYS A 81 12.81 4.82 11.26
N VAL A 82 11.79 5.64 11.50
CA VAL A 82 10.38 5.26 11.46
C VAL A 82 9.62 6.20 10.55
N PHE A 83 8.99 5.66 9.51
CA PHE A 83 8.11 6.37 8.60
C PHE A 83 6.69 5.80 8.71
N VAL A 84 5.70 6.66 8.65
CA VAL A 84 4.29 6.26 8.74
C VAL A 84 3.56 6.72 7.48
N THR A 85 2.73 5.85 6.91
CA THR A 85 1.90 6.13 5.74
C THR A 85 0.51 5.52 5.89
N GLY A 86 -0.39 5.76 4.94
CA GLY A 86 -1.69 5.13 4.88
C GLY A 86 -2.84 5.98 5.42
N CYS A 87 -4.00 5.33 5.60
CA CYS A 87 -5.27 6.02 5.88
C CYS A 87 -5.31 6.77 7.21
N LEU A 88 -4.68 6.25 8.26
CA LEU A 88 -4.61 6.94 9.56
C LEU A 88 -3.77 8.20 9.43
N SER A 89 -2.59 8.07 8.82
CA SER A 89 -1.68 9.18 8.59
C SER A 89 -2.33 10.27 7.72
N GLU A 90 -3.00 9.90 6.62
CA GLU A 90 -3.74 10.85 5.77
C GLU A 90 -4.73 11.69 6.58
N ARG A 91 -5.51 11.03 7.44
CA ARG A 91 -6.63 11.67 8.14
C ARG A 91 -6.23 12.48 9.36
N TYR A 92 -5.21 12.04 10.09
CA TYR A 92 -4.88 12.54 11.42
C TYR A 92 -3.43 13.03 11.55
N ARG A 93 -2.75 13.33 10.42
CA ARG A 93 -1.34 13.76 10.40
C ARG A 93 -1.00 14.83 11.41
N PRO A 94 -1.74 15.99 11.49
CA PRO A 94 -1.36 17.06 12.43
C PRO A 94 -1.38 16.61 13.90
N ASP A 95 -2.32 15.74 14.26
CA ASP A 95 -2.42 15.23 15.64
C ASP A 95 -1.29 14.22 15.91
N LEU A 96 -1.02 13.32 14.94
CA LEU A 96 0.04 12.31 15.06
C LEU A 96 1.43 12.95 15.14
N GLU A 97 1.72 13.96 14.33
CA GLU A 97 3.00 14.70 14.36
C GLU A 97 3.21 15.40 15.71
N LYS A 98 2.16 15.94 16.30
CA LYS A 98 2.21 16.60 17.61
C LYS A 98 2.38 15.61 18.76
N GLU A 99 1.64 14.49 18.74
CA GLU A 99 1.58 13.55 19.86
C GLU A 99 2.70 12.50 19.80
N ILE A 100 3.27 12.22 18.62
CA ILE A 100 4.33 11.21 18.43
C ILE A 100 5.52 11.83 17.63
N PRO A 101 6.24 12.78 18.23
CA PRO A 101 7.31 13.53 17.53
C PRO A 101 8.55 12.68 17.16
N ASN A 102 8.66 11.47 17.70
CA ASN A 102 9.79 10.56 17.45
C ASN A 102 9.69 9.79 16.11
N VAL A 103 8.57 9.92 15.39
CA VAL A 103 8.44 9.46 13.99
C VAL A 103 9.19 10.43 13.08
N ASP A 104 9.99 9.92 12.14
CA ASP A 104 10.79 10.78 11.25
C ASP A 104 9.92 11.56 10.28
N GLN A 105 8.88 10.90 9.71
CA GLN A 105 7.96 11.60 8.81
C GLN A 105 6.66 10.79 8.63
N PHE A 106 5.56 11.52 8.44
CA PHE A 106 4.24 10.99 8.10
C PHE A 106 3.92 11.32 6.63
N PHE A 107 3.33 10.33 5.94
CA PHE A 107 2.90 10.43 4.55
C PHE A 107 1.45 10.05 4.41
N GLY A 108 0.76 10.66 3.44
CA GLY A 108 -0.59 10.29 3.07
C GLY A 108 -0.66 9.08 2.12
N THR A 109 -1.88 8.71 1.75
CA THR A 109 -2.15 7.57 0.87
C THR A 109 -1.69 7.77 -0.57
N THR A 110 -1.57 9.01 -1.02
CA THR A 110 -1.16 9.40 -2.37
C THR A 110 0.30 9.85 -2.46
N GLU A 111 1.03 9.87 -1.36
CA GLU A 111 2.39 10.41 -1.28
C GLU A 111 3.50 9.37 -1.47
N LEU A 112 3.23 8.27 -2.17
CA LEU A 112 4.23 7.22 -2.47
C LEU A 112 5.54 7.77 -3.06
N PRO A 113 5.54 8.73 -4.02
CA PRO A 113 6.79 9.29 -4.55
C PRO A 113 7.62 10.03 -3.47
N ALA A 114 6.96 10.76 -2.57
CA ALA A 114 7.63 11.46 -1.48
C ALA A 114 8.22 10.48 -0.45
N LEU A 115 7.49 9.42 -0.11
CA LEU A 115 7.96 8.34 0.78
C LEU A 115 9.20 7.63 0.17
N LEU A 116 9.15 7.29 -1.12
CA LEU A 116 10.30 6.68 -1.82
C LEU A 116 11.53 7.59 -1.77
N LYS A 117 11.36 8.89 -2.04
CA LYS A 117 12.44 9.88 -1.96
C LYS A 117 13.04 9.94 -0.54
N ALA A 118 12.22 9.92 0.51
CA ALA A 118 12.69 9.88 1.90
C ALA A 118 13.49 8.59 2.22
N LEU A 119 13.16 7.48 1.55
CA LEU A 119 13.88 6.21 1.62
C LEU A 119 15.09 6.13 0.67
N GLY A 120 15.38 7.22 -0.05
CA GLY A 120 16.50 7.31 -1.01
C GLY A 120 16.28 6.43 -2.25
N ALA A 121 15.06 6.37 -2.74
CA ALA A 121 14.65 5.69 -3.96
C ALA A 121 13.84 6.64 -4.85
N ASP A 122 13.90 6.44 -6.17
CA ASP A 122 13.12 7.18 -7.14
C ASP A 122 11.86 6.40 -7.54
N TYR A 123 10.77 7.13 -7.79
CA TYR A 123 9.56 6.54 -8.30
C TYR A 123 9.71 6.20 -9.79
N LYS A 124 9.54 4.94 -10.12
CA LYS A 124 9.67 4.41 -11.48
C LYS A 124 8.29 4.18 -12.09
N HIS A 125 7.88 5.07 -12.98
CA HIS A 125 6.56 5.00 -13.65
C HIS A 125 6.38 3.76 -14.53
N GLU A 126 7.48 3.22 -15.06
CA GLU A 126 7.48 2.03 -15.93
C GLU A 126 7.20 0.71 -15.20
N LEU A 127 7.35 0.69 -13.86
CA LEU A 127 7.05 -0.47 -13.03
C LEU A 127 5.54 -0.62 -12.75
N LEU A 128 4.73 -0.50 -13.80
CA LEU A 128 3.29 -0.73 -13.69
C LEU A 128 3.02 -2.23 -13.52
N GLY A 129 2.46 -2.60 -12.36
CA GLY A 129 2.13 -3.98 -12.04
C GLY A 129 3.29 -4.84 -11.51
N GLU A 130 4.53 -4.33 -11.51
CA GLU A 130 5.64 -5.00 -10.86
C GLU A 130 5.65 -4.66 -9.37
N ARG A 131 5.12 -5.55 -8.57
CA ARG A 131 5.08 -5.43 -7.11
C ARG A 131 5.61 -6.69 -6.43
N LEU A 132 6.06 -6.55 -5.20
CA LEU A 132 6.47 -7.68 -4.38
C LEU A 132 5.25 -8.22 -3.63
N THR A 133 4.60 -9.26 -4.18
CA THR A 133 3.41 -9.86 -3.57
C THR A 133 3.73 -10.47 -2.21
N THR A 134 2.86 -10.24 -1.25
CA THR A 134 2.93 -10.79 0.12
C THR A 134 1.86 -11.83 0.39
N THR A 135 0.89 -11.95 -0.51
CA THR A 135 -0.12 -13.01 -0.49
C THR A 135 0.49 -14.38 -0.82
N PRO A 136 -0.17 -15.48 -0.45
CA PRO A 136 0.15 -16.81 -0.98
C PRO A 136 0.26 -16.81 -2.51
N LYS A 137 1.12 -17.65 -3.06
CA LYS A 137 1.45 -17.62 -4.50
C LYS A 137 0.26 -17.88 -5.45
N ASN A 138 -0.81 -18.48 -4.95
CA ASN A 138 -1.97 -18.85 -5.75
C ASN A 138 -2.93 -17.70 -6.04
N TYR A 139 -2.95 -16.63 -5.23
CA TYR A 139 -3.80 -15.47 -5.48
C TYR A 139 -3.10 -14.14 -5.26
N ALA A 140 -3.64 -13.09 -5.87
CA ALA A 140 -3.20 -11.71 -5.63
C ALA A 140 -4.37 -10.72 -5.70
N TYR A 141 -4.22 -9.61 -4.99
CA TYR A 141 -5.16 -8.50 -5.14
C TYR A 141 -4.86 -7.73 -6.42
N LEU A 142 -5.90 -7.36 -7.17
CA LEU A 142 -5.81 -6.45 -8.31
C LEU A 142 -6.64 -5.19 -8.01
N LYS A 143 -5.97 -4.06 -7.75
CA LYS A 143 -6.63 -2.81 -7.41
C LYS A 143 -7.07 -2.09 -8.68
N ILE A 144 -8.38 -2.19 -9.01
CA ILE A 144 -8.95 -1.66 -10.25
C ILE A 144 -9.27 -0.16 -10.18
N ALA A 145 -9.47 0.37 -8.96
CA ALA A 145 -9.68 1.80 -8.75
C ALA A 145 -9.23 2.22 -7.34
N GLU A 146 -8.93 3.51 -7.17
CA GLU A 146 -8.64 4.16 -5.89
C GLU A 146 -9.68 5.23 -5.60
N GLY A 147 -9.96 5.49 -4.31
CA GLY A 147 -10.87 6.54 -3.88
C GLY A 147 -12.35 6.25 -4.14
N CYS A 148 -13.23 7.20 -3.75
CA CYS A 148 -14.68 7.03 -3.88
C CYS A 148 -15.38 8.39 -3.91
N ASP A 149 -16.29 8.56 -4.87
CA ASP A 149 -17.12 9.77 -5.04
C ASP A 149 -18.54 9.61 -4.48
N ARG A 150 -18.86 8.50 -3.80
CA ARG A 150 -20.18 8.30 -3.19
C ARG A 150 -20.41 9.29 -2.04
N PRO A 151 -21.56 9.99 -2.03
CA PRO A 151 -21.89 10.98 -1.00
C PRO A 151 -22.48 10.35 0.26
N CYS A 152 -21.85 9.29 0.79
CA CYS A 152 -22.29 8.63 2.02
C CYS A 152 -21.94 9.51 3.23
N SER A 153 -22.94 9.98 3.99
CA SER A 153 -22.77 10.94 5.08
C SER A 153 -21.87 10.49 6.23
N PHE A 154 -21.73 9.19 6.43
CA PHE A 154 -20.93 8.57 7.51
C PHE A 154 -19.54 8.10 7.06
N CYS A 155 -19.21 8.19 5.77
CA CYS A 155 -18.02 7.55 5.22
C CYS A 155 -16.83 8.51 5.13
N ALA A 156 -15.72 8.15 5.74
CA ALA A 156 -14.48 8.92 5.70
C ALA A 156 -13.57 8.56 4.50
N ILE A 157 -13.97 7.66 3.63
CA ILE A 157 -13.14 7.20 2.51
C ILE A 157 -12.70 8.34 1.58
N PRO A 158 -13.59 9.28 1.15
CA PRO A 158 -13.16 10.39 0.30
C PRO A 158 -12.07 11.27 0.92
N ILE A 159 -12.07 11.39 2.27
CA ILE A 159 -11.04 12.17 2.99
C ILE A 159 -9.70 11.40 3.01
N MET A 160 -9.75 10.06 3.15
CA MET A 160 -8.55 9.22 3.32
C MET A 160 -7.95 8.72 2.00
N ARG A 161 -8.78 8.55 0.96
CA ARG A 161 -8.39 7.91 -0.31
C ARG A 161 -8.67 8.78 -1.54
N GLY A 162 -9.25 9.97 -1.32
CA GLY A 162 -9.55 10.91 -2.39
C GLY A 162 -10.71 10.51 -3.29
N LYS A 163 -10.77 11.17 -4.45
CA LYS A 163 -11.77 10.92 -5.49
C LYS A 163 -11.55 9.58 -6.16
N HIS A 164 -12.63 9.06 -6.78
CA HIS A 164 -12.58 7.83 -7.55
C HIS A 164 -11.70 7.98 -8.79
N VAL A 165 -10.70 7.13 -8.92
CA VAL A 165 -9.79 7.07 -10.08
C VAL A 165 -9.63 5.62 -10.51
N SER A 166 -10.20 5.28 -11.68
CA SER A 166 -10.09 3.93 -12.27
C SER A 166 -8.74 3.73 -12.95
N GLN A 167 -8.22 2.51 -12.91
CA GLN A 167 -7.12 2.08 -13.79
C GLN A 167 -7.70 1.69 -15.16
N THR A 168 -6.95 1.88 -16.26
CA THR A 168 -7.40 1.44 -17.58
C THR A 168 -7.38 -0.08 -17.70
N ILE A 169 -8.22 -0.64 -18.58
CA ILE A 169 -8.29 -2.10 -18.82
C ILE A 169 -6.92 -2.62 -19.27
N GLU A 170 -6.24 -1.93 -20.16
CA GLU A 170 -4.93 -2.32 -20.69
C GLU A 170 -3.87 -2.43 -19.59
N LYS A 171 -3.88 -1.48 -18.64
CA LYS A 171 -2.96 -1.49 -17.49
C LYS A 171 -3.25 -2.65 -16.55
N LEU A 172 -4.53 -2.93 -16.28
CA LEU A 172 -4.96 -4.02 -15.42
C LEU A 172 -4.67 -5.40 -16.04
N VAL A 173 -4.89 -5.56 -17.34
CA VAL A 173 -4.55 -6.78 -18.08
C VAL A 173 -3.04 -7.02 -18.04
N LYS A 174 -2.22 -5.99 -18.31
CA LYS A 174 -0.75 -6.11 -18.22
C LYS A 174 -0.29 -6.51 -16.81
N GLU A 175 -0.89 -5.95 -15.76
CA GLU A 175 -0.60 -6.33 -14.37
C GLU A 175 -1.00 -7.79 -14.12
N ALA A 176 -2.18 -8.21 -14.57
CA ALA A 176 -2.68 -9.58 -14.45
C ALA A 176 -1.76 -10.60 -15.16
N GLU A 177 -1.29 -10.28 -16.39
CA GLU A 177 -0.30 -11.09 -17.12
C GLU A 177 1.02 -11.24 -16.34
N GLY A 178 1.49 -10.16 -15.71
CA GLY A 178 2.68 -10.18 -14.85
C GLY A 178 2.50 -11.09 -13.65
N LEU A 179 1.33 -11.02 -12.99
CA LEU A 179 0.98 -11.88 -11.87
C LEU A 179 0.86 -13.35 -12.28
N ALA A 180 0.20 -13.64 -13.40
CA ALA A 180 0.07 -14.99 -13.93
C ALA A 180 1.44 -15.62 -14.25
N LYS A 181 2.37 -14.87 -14.86
CA LYS A 181 3.76 -15.31 -15.11
C LYS A 181 4.51 -15.65 -13.82
N ASN A 182 4.16 -15.01 -12.69
CA ASN A 182 4.72 -15.29 -11.38
C ASN A 182 3.99 -16.44 -10.64
N GLY A 183 3.03 -17.11 -11.28
CA GLY A 183 2.33 -18.27 -10.76
C GLY A 183 1.02 -17.99 -10.01
N VAL A 184 0.53 -16.75 -10.05
CA VAL A 184 -0.80 -16.40 -9.52
C VAL A 184 -1.86 -17.02 -10.42
N LYS A 185 -2.88 -17.64 -9.79
CA LYS A 185 -3.99 -18.33 -10.46
C LYS A 185 -5.32 -17.59 -10.29
N GLU A 186 -5.48 -16.87 -9.20
CA GLU A 186 -6.71 -16.17 -8.83
C GLU A 186 -6.44 -14.68 -8.62
N LEU A 187 -7.27 -13.82 -9.20
CA LEU A 187 -7.25 -12.38 -9.00
C LEU A 187 -8.43 -11.93 -8.16
N ILE A 188 -8.15 -11.35 -7.00
CA ILE A 188 -9.17 -10.71 -6.17
C ILE A 188 -9.22 -9.24 -6.52
N LEU A 189 -10.26 -8.83 -7.25
CA LEU A 189 -10.48 -7.45 -7.65
C LEU A 189 -10.85 -6.60 -6.42
N ILE A 190 -10.13 -5.50 -6.22
CA ILE A 190 -10.38 -4.58 -5.10
C ILE A 190 -10.55 -3.14 -5.57
N ALA A 191 -11.50 -2.44 -4.97
CA ALA A 191 -11.73 -1.00 -5.04
C ALA A 191 -12.50 -0.56 -3.79
N GLN A 192 -12.79 0.73 -3.66
CA GLN A 192 -13.71 1.23 -2.65
C GLN A 192 -15.17 0.94 -3.06
N ASP A 193 -15.44 1.04 -4.36
CA ASP A 193 -16.71 0.62 -4.99
C ASP A 193 -16.43 0.08 -6.40
N LEU A 194 -16.49 -1.23 -6.55
CA LEU A 194 -16.28 -1.92 -7.85
C LEU A 194 -17.31 -1.50 -8.90
N THR A 195 -18.55 -1.19 -8.48
CA THR A 195 -19.63 -0.85 -9.41
C THR A 195 -19.45 0.52 -10.08
N TYR A 196 -18.52 1.36 -9.57
CA TYR A 196 -18.17 2.65 -10.14
C TYR A 196 -17.05 2.59 -11.18
N TYR A 197 -16.42 1.43 -11.31
CA TYR A 197 -15.31 1.27 -12.24
C TYR A 197 -15.65 1.77 -13.65
N GLY A 198 -14.78 2.61 -14.18
CA GLY A 198 -14.85 3.15 -15.53
C GLY A 198 -15.68 4.41 -15.72
N LEU A 199 -16.48 4.84 -14.73
CA LEU A 199 -17.32 6.04 -14.86
C LEU A 199 -16.50 7.31 -15.12
N ASP A 200 -15.33 7.44 -14.51
CA ASP A 200 -14.41 8.56 -14.65
C ASP A 200 -13.72 8.58 -16.02
N ILE A 201 -13.21 7.44 -16.49
CA ILE A 201 -12.40 7.35 -17.71
C ILE A 201 -13.20 6.96 -18.96
N TYR A 202 -14.18 6.03 -18.86
CA TYR A 202 -14.97 5.53 -19.99
C TYR A 202 -16.38 6.15 -20.08
N LYS A 203 -16.76 6.99 -19.11
CA LYS A 203 -18.10 7.63 -19.00
C LYS A 203 -19.25 6.62 -18.89
N LYS A 204 -18.96 5.36 -18.54
CA LYS A 204 -19.91 4.28 -18.30
C LYS A 204 -19.37 3.33 -17.24
N ARG A 205 -20.25 2.58 -16.60
CA ARG A 205 -19.84 1.46 -15.73
C ARG A 205 -19.25 0.36 -16.60
N ASN A 206 -17.98 0.04 -16.38
CA ASN A 206 -17.22 -0.79 -17.32
C ASN A 206 -16.62 -2.06 -16.69
N LEU A 207 -17.13 -2.47 -15.54
CA LEU A 207 -16.63 -3.66 -14.84
C LEU A 207 -16.81 -4.94 -15.68
N GLY A 208 -17.93 -5.08 -16.42
CA GLY A 208 -18.17 -6.22 -17.31
C GLY A 208 -17.08 -6.37 -18.37
N GLU A 209 -16.76 -5.29 -19.09
CA GLU A 209 -15.69 -5.32 -20.11
C GLU A 209 -14.31 -5.62 -19.53
N LEU A 210 -14.03 -5.12 -18.30
CA LEU A 210 -12.80 -5.47 -17.59
C LEU A 210 -12.76 -6.97 -17.29
N LEU A 211 -13.84 -7.57 -16.78
CA LEU A 211 -13.90 -9.00 -16.50
C LEU A 211 -13.71 -9.83 -17.77
N GLU A 212 -14.37 -9.45 -18.87
CA GLU A 212 -14.20 -10.10 -20.19
C GLU A 212 -12.76 -10.03 -20.71
N ALA A 213 -12.01 -8.99 -20.36
CA ALA A 213 -10.61 -8.87 -20.71
C ALA A 213 -9.72 -9.73 -19.79
N LEU A 214 -10.00 -9.73 -18.48
CA LEU A 214 -9.18 -10.46 -17.50
C LEU A 214 -9.30 -11.98 -17.64
N VAL A 215 -10.48 -12.51 -17.97
CA VAL A 215 -10.66 -13.98 -18.18
C VAL A 215 -9.90 -14.51 -19.41
N LYS A 216 -9.38 -13.64 -20.27
CA LYS A 216 -8.56 -14.02 -21.41
C LYS A 216 -7.05 -14.07 -21.08
N VAL A 217 -6.68 -13.68 -19.86
CA VAL A 217 -5.28 -13.71 -19.43
C VAL A 217 -4.90 -15.16 -19.15
N GLU A 218 -3.95 -15.65 -19.95
CA GLU A 218 -3.46 -17.02 -19.83
C GLU A 218 -2.82 -17.26 -18.46
N GLY A 219 -3.22 -18.33 -17.79
CA GLY A 219 -2.73 -18.73 -16.48
C GLY A 219 -3.57 -18.25 -15.31
N ILE A 220 -4.58 -17.41 -15.50
CA ILE A 220 -5.60 -17.06 -14.50
C ILE A 220 -6.79 -18.03 -14.68
N GLU A 221 -7.33 -18.56 -13.59
CA GLU A 221 -8.40 -19.56 -13.51
C GLU A 221 -9.70 -18.95 -12.99
#